data_ceefc15cd625aa431cb6c12b51f4c7d2
#
_entry.id   ceefc15cd625aa431cb6c12b51f4c7d2
#
_cell.length_a   1.000
_cell.length_b   1.000
_cell.length_c   1.000
_cell.angle_alpha   90.00
_cell.angle_beta   90.00
_cell.angle_gamma   90.00
#
_symmetry.space_group_name_H-M   'P 1'
#
loop_
_entity.id
_entity.type
_entity.pdbx_description
1 polymer ?
#
loop_
_entity_poly.entity_id
_entity_poly.type
_entity_poly.pdbx_seq_one_letter_code
_entity_poly.pdbx_strand_id
1 'polypeptide(L)'
;MGVMRVEICMAEDKLVIDVVDNGGQWTHREWRMLRYLGVDTQIIDNSTPIEELRELDGLILSGGAARIGLSGELGNCAAFLELDIPILGICAGHQFMARHYGGDARESPAPEFGAMSIELVNGGGAIFANTADTQTVWESHNDEVHVVPEGFFITASSDSC
;
A
#
# COMPACT_ATOMS: atom_id res chain seq x y z
N MET A 1 54.11 16.38 1.12
CA MET A 1 53.40 15.66 2.20
C MET A 1 51.92 15.72 1.85
N GLY A 2 51.45 14.73 1.09
CA GLY A 2 50.07 14.70 0.61
C GLY A 2 49.14 14.10 1.66
N VAL A 3 48.13 14.85 2.06
CA VAL A 3 47.04 14.34 2.94
C VAL A 3 46.06 13.56 2.08
N MET A 4 46.09 12.25 2.23
CA MET A 4 45.09 11.37 1.61
C MET A 4 43.78 11.51 2.40
N ARG A 5 42.80 12.22 1.81
CA ARG A 5 41.45 12.25 2.35
C ARG A 5 40.82 10.89 2.03
N VAL A 6 40.63 10.08 3.05
CA VAL A 6 39.75 8.90 2.95
C VAL A 6 38.32 9.41 3.06
N GLU A 7 37.62 9.54 1.95
CA GLU A 7 36.16 9.67 1.94
C GLU A 7 35.62 8.31 2.34
N ILE A 8 35.22 8.19 3.60
CA ILE A 8 34.35 7.08 4.04
C ILE A 8 32.99 7.37 3.41
N CYS A 9 32.71 6.74 2.27
CA CYS A 9 31.38 6.64 1.73
C CYS A 9 30.58 5.77 2.71
N MET A 10 29.92 6.40 3.68
CA MET A 10 28.86 5.74 4.45
C MET A 10 27.81 5.38 3.42
N ALA A 11 27.66 4.10 3.11
CA ALA A 11 26.49 3.62 2.39
C ALA A 11 25.29 4.01 3.27
N GLU A 12 24.46 4.95 2.79
CA GLU A 12 23.16 5.17 3.43
C GLU A 12 22.45 3.83 3.37
N ASP A 13 22.09 3.28 4.52
CA ASP A 13 21.31 2.05 4.59
C ASP A 13 20.01 2.29 3.82
N LYS A 14 19.86 1.56 2.72
CA LYS A 14 18.67 1.69 1.89
C LYS A 14 17.48 1.15 2.67
N LEU A 15 16.36 1.87 2.60
CA LEU A 15 15.09 1.32 3.06
C LEU A 15 14.78 0.00 2.36
N VAL A 16 14.29 -0.95 3.11
CA VAL A 16 13.90 -2.29 2.66
C VAL A 16 12.38 -2.40 2.71
N ILE A 17 11.72 -2.31 1.55
CA ILE A 17 10.26 -2.35 1.45
C ILE A 17 9.88 -3.36 0.38
N ASP A 18 9.20 -4.43 0.75
CA ASP A 18 8.75 -5.45 -0.19
C ASP A 18 7.29 -5.24 -0.63
N VAL A 19 6.93 -5.84 -1.75
CA VAL A 19 5.58 -5.79 -2.32
C VAL A 19 4.99 -7.19 -2.31
N VAL A 20 3.89 -7.37 -1.61
CA VAL A 20 3.12 -8.63 -1.59
C VAL A 20 2.28 -8.71 -2.85
N ASP A 21 2.46 -9.77 -3.64
CA ASP A 21 1.66 -10.03 -4.84
C ASP A 21 0.33 -10.71 -4.47
N ASN A 22 -0.75 -9.95 -4.52
CA ASN A 22 -2.11 -10.43 -4.35
C ASN A 22 -2.79 -10.80 -5.67
N GLY A 23 -2.00 -11.06 -6.72
CA GLY A 23 -2.48 -11.42 -8.06
C GLY A 23 -2.97 -10.22 -8.89
N GLY A 24 -2.49 -9.03 -8.57
CA GLY A 24 -2.84 -7.80 -9.26
C GLY A 24 -2.00 -7.55 -10.52
N GLN A 25 -2.58 -6.85 -11.49
CA GLN A 25 -1.88 -6.47 -12.72
C GLN A 25 -0.82 -5.39 -12.49
N TRP A 26 -0.87 -4.68 -11.35
CA TRP A 26 -0.05 -3.52 -11.05
C TRP A 26 1.12 -3.79 -10.11
N THR A 27 1.20 -4.97 -9.48
CA THR A 27 2.25 -5.36 -8.52
C THR A 27 3.67 -5.04 -9.04
N HIS A 28 3.96 -5.37 -10.30
CA HIS A 28 5.25 -5.04 -10.90
C HIS A 28 5.50 -3.53 -11.07
N ARG A 29 4.46 -2.71 -11.18
CA ARG A 29 4.60 -1.25 -11.26
C ARG A 29 4.93 -0.66 -9.90
N GLU A 30 4.28 -1.13 -8.85
CA GLU A 30 4.55 -0.77 -7.45
C GLU A 30 6.02 -1.07 -7.13
N TRP A 31 6.46 -2.30 -7.37
CA TRP A 31 7.85 -2.72 -7.20
C TRP A 31 8.84 -1.87 -8.02
N ARG A 32 8.55 -1.58 -9.29
CA ARG A 32 9.41 -0.75 -10.15
C ARG A 32 9.50 0.68 -9.62
N MET A 33 8.43 1.23 -9.06
CA MET A 33 8.43 2.56 -8.47
C MET A 33 9.35 2.61 -7.24
N LEU A 34 9.27 1.64 -6.35
CA LEU A 34 10.18 1.53 -5.20
C LEU A 34 11.65 1.46 -5.65
N ARG A 35 11.95 0.64 -6.65
CA ARG A 35 13.30 0.57 -7.23
C ARG A 35 13.76 1.89 -7.82
N TYR A 36 12.89 2.60 -8.51
CA TYR A 36 13.18 3.93 -9.06
C TYR A 36 13.51 4.94 -7.96
N LEU A 37 12.85 4.83 -6.81
CA LEU A 37 13.10 5.65 -5.62
C LEU A 37 14.36 5.22 -4.84
N GLY A 38 15.08 4.19 -5.28
CA GLY A 38 16.31 3.72 -4.65
C GLY A 38 16.11 2.75 -3.48
N VAL A 39 14.86 2.31 -3.24
CA VAL A 39 14.51 1.34 -2.19
C VAL A 39 15.01 -0.06 -2.58
N ASP A 40 15.51 -0.82 -1.61
CA ASP A 40 15.75 -2.26 -1.76
C ASP A 40 14.41 -2.98 -1.63
N THR A 41 13.97 -3.65 -2.69
CA THR A 41 12.63 -4.21 -2.79
C THR A 41 12.59 -5.48 -3.62
N GLN A 42 11.74 -6.40 -3.24
CA GLN A 42 11.38 -7.60 -4.00
C GLN A 42 9.86 -7.77 -4.01
N ILE A 43 9.37 -8.62 -4.92
CA ILE A 43 8.00 -9.09 -4.92
C ILE A 43 7.98 -10.42 -4.17
N ILE A 44 7.08 -10.55 -3.21
CA ILE A 44 6.85 -11.79 -2.45
C ILE A 44 5.44 -12.30 -2.69
N ASP A 45 5.27 -13.60 -2.69
CA ASP A 45 3.95 -14.24 -2.83
C ASP A 45 3.12 -13.99 -1.56
N ASN A 46 1.81 -13.81 -1.71
CA ASN A 46 0.92 -13.58 -0.56
C ASN A 46 0.72 -14.83 0.32
N SER A 47 1.22 -15.97 -0.08
CA SER A 47 1.28 -17.20 0.73
C SER A 47 2.58 -17.37 1.51
N THR A 48 3.55 -16.45 1.34
CA THR A 48 4.84 -16.49 2.02
C THR A 48 4.66 -16.52 3.55
N PRO A 49 5.25 -17.48 4.26
CA PRO A 49 5.24 -17.49 5.73
C PRO A 49 6.01 -16.29 6.30
N ILE A 50 5.55 -15.76 7.45
CA ILE A 50 6.23 -14.63 8.11
C ILE A 50 7.71 -14.94 8.41
N GLU A 51 7.99 -16.17 8.77
CA GLU A 51 9.33 -16.64 9.16
C GLU A 51 10.32 -16.62 7.97
N GLU A 52 9.83 -16.54 6.74
CA GLU A 52 10.64 -16.44 5.53
C GLU A 52 10.87 -14.99 5.08
N LEU A 53 10.22 -14.02 5.74
CA LEU A 53 10.45 -12.61 5.44
C LEU A 53 11.84 -12.18 5.93
N ARG A 54 12.52 -11.39 5.10
CA ARG A 54 13.71 -10.67 5.53
C ARG A 54 13.32 -9.53 6.49
N GLU A 55 14.30 -8.91 7.13
CA GLU A 55 14.06 -7.68 7.89
C GLU A 55 13.57 -6.55 6.96
N LEU A 56 12.45 -5.94 7.31
CA LEU A 56 11.74 -4.96 6.50
C LEU A 56 11.54 -3.64 7.26
N ASP A 57 11.70 -2.52 6.56
CA ASP A 57 11.31 -1.19 7.04
C ASP A 57 9.85 -0.85 6.70
N GLY A 58 9.23 -1.60 5.81
CA GLY A 58 7.84 -1.43 5.41
C GLY A 58 7.37 -2.50 4.43
N LEU A 59 6.06 -2.55 4.20
CA LEU A 59 5.43 -3.53 3.31
C LEU A 59 4.32 -2.89 2.49
N ILE A 60 4.18 -3.30 1.22
CA ILE A 60 3.03 -2.94 0.38
C ILE A 60 2.20 -4.19 0.15
N LEU A 61 0.92 -4.15 0.51
CA LEU A 61 -0.08 -5.14 0.11
C LEU A 61 -0.69 -4.68 -1.21
N SER A 62 -0.30 -5.29 -2.32
CA SER A 62 -0.76 -4.89 -3.65
C SER A 62 -2.26 -5.09 -3.84
N GLY A 63 -2.78 -4.49 -4.89
CA GLY A 63 -4.11 -4.81 -5.39
C GLY A 63 -4.19 -6.25 -5.91
N GLY A 64 -5.39 -6.73 -6.18
CA GLY A 64 -5.62 -8.08 -6.70
C GLY A 64 -7.03 -8.27 -7.23
N ALA A 65 -7.25 -9.42 -7.86
CA ALA A 65 -8.58 -9.80 -8.37
C ALA A 65 -9.52 -10.30 -7.26
N ALA A 66 -9.05 -10.48 -6.05
CA ALA A 66 -9.87 -10.93 -4.93
C ALA A 66 -10.97 -9.92 -4.63
N ARG A 67 -12.21 -10.40 -4.54
CA ARG A 67 -13.39 -9.63 -4.14
C ARG A 67 -13.47 -9.65 -2.62
N ILE A 68 -12.80 -8.71 -1.96
CA ILE A 68 -12.70 -8.66 -0.49
C ILE A 68 -14.08 -8.49 0.15
N GLY A 69 -14.96 -7.73 -0.48
CA GLY A 69 -16.34 -7.58 -0.06
C GLY A 69 -17.14 -8.90 -0.02
N LEU A 70 -16.72 -9.93 -0.75
CA LEU A 70 -17.38 -11.23 -0.83
C LEU A 70 -16.67 -12.33 -0.03
N SER A 71 -15.37 -12.58 -0.31
CA SER A 71 -14.62 -13.68 0.31
C SER A 71 -13.96 -13.27 1.63
N GLY A 72 -13.46 -12.04 1.73
CA GLY A 72 -12.74 -11.55 2.88
C GLY A 72 -11.34 -12.16 3.09
N GLU A 73 -10.84 -12.97 2.15
CA GLU A 73 -9.57 -13.66 2.25
C GLU A 73 -8.54 -13.08 1.29
N LEU A 74 -7.26 -12.99 1.74
CA LEU A 74 -6.15 -12.50 0.94
C LEU A 74 -4.83 -13.17 1.37
N GLY A 75 -4.72 -14.48 1.17
CA GLY A 75 -3.55 -15.26 1.54
C GLY A 75 -3.13 -15.05 3.00
N ASN A 76 -1.85 -14.87 3.25
CA ASN A 76 -1.26 -14.61 4.57
C ASN A 76 -1.29 -13.13 4.99
N CYS A 77 -2.00 -12.26 4.27
CA CYS A 77 -2.02 -10.82 4.56
C CYS A 77 -2.45 -10.51 6.01
N ALA A 78 -3.32 -11.32 6.62
CA ALA A 78 -3.66 -11.15 8.03
C ALA A 78 -2.42 -11.23 8.94
N ALA A 79 -1.54 -12.18 8.69
CA ALA A 79 -0.30 -12.34 9.44
C ALA A 79 0.69 -11.18 9.17
N PHE A 80 0.75 -10.67 7.93
CA PHE A 80 1.59 -9.52 7.62
C PHE A 80 1.13 -8.24 8.34
N LEU A 81 -0.18 -8.08 8.59
CA LEU A 81 -0.72 -6.93 9.32
C LEU A 81 -0.39 -6.93 10.83
N GLU A 82 0.09 -8.05 11.36
CA GLU A 82 0.58 -8.15 12.76
C GLU A 82 2.07 -7.73 12.91
N LEU A 83 2.76 -7.41 11.79
CA LEU A 83 4.13 -6.91 11.84
C LEU A 83 4.15 -5.47 12.39
N ASP A 84 5.12 -5.16 13.25
CA ASP A 84 5.32 -3.80 13.80
C ASP A 84 6.14 -2.92 12.83
N ILE A 85 5.63 -2.78 11.61
CA ILE A 85 6.22 -1.95 10.54
C ILE A 85 5.11 -1.18 9.81
N PRO A 86 5.42 -0.07 9.13
CA PRO A 86 4.48 0.62 8.24
C PRO A 86 4.00 -0.27 7.10
N ILE A 87 2.69 -0.33 6.88
CA ILE A 87 2.10 -1.12 5.80
C ILE A 87 1.17 -0.25 4.96
N LEU A 88 1.34 -0.29 3.64
CA LEU A 88 0.48 0.36 2.66
C LEU A 88 -0.37 -0.68 1.93
N GLY A 89 -1.69 -0.59 2.04
CA GLY A 89 -2.62 -1.37 1.23
C GLY A 89 -3.08 -0.62 -0.01
N ILE A 90 -3.12 -1.31 -1.15
CA ILE A 90 -3.63 -0.76 -2.43
C ILE A 90 -4.79 -1.61 -2.91
N CYS A 91 -5.94 -1.01 -3.25
CA CYS A 91 -7.15 -1.68 -3.74
C CYS A 91 -7.54 -2.88 -2.84
N ALA A 92 -7.40 -4.14 -3.30
CA ALA A 92 -7.71 -5.32 -2.49
C ALA A 92 -6.93 -5.34 -1.16
N GLY A 93 -5.66 -4.94 -1.15
CA GLY A 93 -4.86 -4.81 0.08
C GLY A 93 -5.43 -3.80 1.05
N HIS A 94 -5.87 -2.62 0.56
CA HIS A 94 -6.52 -1.58 1.37
C HIS A 94 -7.87 -2.07 1.94
N GLN A 95 -8.70 -2.69 1.11
CA GLN A 95 -10.00 -3.21 1.51
C GLN A 95 -9.86 -4.34 2.55
N PHE A 96 -8.85 -5.21 2.38
CA PHE A 96 -8.52 -6.25 3.34
C PHE A 96 -8.09 -5.68 4.70
N MET A 97 -7.20 -4.68 4.70
CA MET A 97 -6.79 -3.97 5.92
C MET A 97 -8.00 -3.41 6.66
N ALA A 98 -8.91 -2.74 5.96
CA ALA A 98 -10.11 -2.19 6.59
C ALA A 98 -10.93 -3.26 7.30
N ARG A 99 -11.15 -4.42 6.68
CA ARG A 99 -11.88 -5.54 7.31
C ARG A 99 -11.11 -6.18 8.45
N HIS A 100 -9.80 -6.36 8.31
CA HIS A 100 -8.94 -6.95 9.33
C HIS A 100 -9.02 -6.16 10.65
N TYR A 101 -9.02 -4.84 10.56
CA TYR A 101 -9.10 -3.95 11.73
C TYR A 101 -10.52 -3.62 12.19
N GLY A 102 -11.53 -4.34 11.70
CA GLY A 102 -12.91 -4.24 12.17
C GLY A 102 -13.80 -3.22 11.46
N GLY A 103 -13.33 -2.67 10.34
CA GLY A 103 -14.14 -1.92 9.39
C GLY A 103 -14.96 -2.83 8.48
N ASP A 104 -15.57 -2.26 7.43
CA ASP A 104 -16.34 -3.00 6.45
C ASP A 104 -15.90 -2.63 5.03
N ALA A 105 -15.66 -3.63 4.20
CA ALA A 105 -15.46 -3.50 2.77
C ALA A 105 -16.48 -4.37 2.04
N ARG A 106 -17.18 -3.79 1.07
CA ARG A 106 -18.26 -4.43 0.35
C ARG A 106 -18.32 -3.96 -1.10
N GLU A 107 -19.19 -4.57 -1.89
CA GLU A 107 -19.46 -4.12 -3.26
C GLU A 107 -19.92 -2.66 -3.25
N SER A 108 -19.25 -1.84 -4.06
CA SER A 108 -19.61 -0.43 -4.21
C SER A 108 -20.89 -0.29 -5.03
N PRO A 109 -21.83 0.59 -4.61
CA PRO A 109 -22.96 0.94 -5.44
C PRO A 109 -22.57 1.74 -6.68
N ALA A 110 -21.37 2.31 -6.70
CA ALA A 110 -20.81 3.11 -7.80
C ALA A 110 -19.34 2.71 -8.05
N PRO A 111 -19.07 1.55 -8.67
CA PRO A 111 -17.70 1.12 -8.97
C PRO A 111 -16.96 2.13 -9.84
N GLU A 112 -15.68 2.37 -9.54
CA GLU A 112 -14.86 3.37 -10.23
C GLU A 112 -13.83 2.70 -11.14
N PHE A 113 -13.81 3.14 -12.41
CA PHE A 113 -12.86 2.68 -13.41
C PHE A 113 -12.38 3.84 -14.28
N GLY A 114 -11.08 4.09 -14.28
CA GLY A 114 -10.48 5.14 -15.10
C GLY A 114 -9.96 6.32 -14.29
N ALA A 115 -9.89 7.47 -14.94
CA ALA A 115 -9.41 8.70 -14.32
C ALA A 115 -10.51 9.30 -13.44
N MET A 116 -10.26 9.39 -12.14
CA MET A 116 -11.16 9.97 -11.15
C MET A 116 -10.49 11.14 -10.44
N SER A 117 -11.29 12.11 -10.04
CA SER A 117 -10.81 13.20 -9.18
C SER A 117 -10.96 12.80 -7.73
N ILE A 118 -9.90 12.97 -6.95
CA ILE A 118 -9.97 12.85 -5.49
C ILE A 118 -9.66 14.19 -4.84
N GLU A 119 -10.27 14.42 -3.69
CA GLU A 119 -9.99 15.56 -2.83
C GLU A 119 -9.37 15.09 -1.51
N LEU A 120 -8.34 15.81 -1.05
CA LEU A 120 -7.74 15.52 0.24
C LEU A 120 -8.65 15.95 1.39
N VAL A 121 -8.82 15.06 2.35
CA VAL A 121 -9.58 15.28 3.57
C VAL A 121 -8.61 15.44 4.74
N ASN A 122 -8.87 16.38 5.64
CA ASN A 122 -8.04 16.64 6.82
C ASN A 122 -6.55 16.87 6.50
N GLY A 123 -6.24 17.45 5.33
CA GLY A 123 -4.86 17.69 4.89
C GLY A 123 -4.11 16.47 4.38
N GLY A 124 -4.82 15.36 4.10
CA GLY A 124 -4.25 14.17 3.45
C GLY A 124 -3.27 13.34 4.29
N GLY A 125 -2.91 13.77 5.48
CA GLY A 125 -1.91 13.10 6.31
C GLY A 125 -0.52 13.06 5.69
N ALA A 126 0.36 12.22 6.22
CA ALA A 126 1.75 12.10 5.77
C ALA A 126 1.90 11.56 4.34
N ILE A 127 0.98 10.69 3.91
CA ILE A 127 1.05 10.02 2.59
C ILE A 127 0.85 11.01 1.43
N PHE A 128 0.11 12.11 1.65
CA PHE A 128 -0.14 13.15 0.66
C PHE A 128 0.64 14.43 0.92
N ALA A 129 1.65 14.39 1.78
CA ALA A 129 2.47 15.57 2.09
C ALA A 129 3.09 16.16 0.81
N ASN A 130 2.98 17.48 0.65
CA ASN A 130 3.48 18.24 -0.51
C ASN A 130 2.81 17.88 -1.87
N THR A 131 1.64 17.28 -1.86
CA THR A 131 0.83 17.07 -3.07
C THR A 131 -0.31 18.09 -3.13
N ALA A 132 -0.98 18.20 -4.28
CA ALA A 132 -2.12 19.12 -4.43
C ALA A 132 -3.35 18.59 -3.68
N ASP A 133 -4.21 19.49 -3.19
CA ASP A 133 -5.44 19.14 -2.48
C ASP A 133 -6.45 18.39 -3.35
N THR A 134 -6.44 18.63 -4.65
CA THR A 134 -7.24 17.90 -5.64
C THR A 134 -6.30 17.22 -6.62
N GLN A 135 -6.51 15.94 -6.89
CA GLN A 135 -5.67 15.14 -7.76
C GLN A 135 -6.49 14.28 -8.70
N THR A 136 -5.95 14.01 -9.89
CA THR A 136 -6.52 13.01 -10.79
C THR A 136 -5.74 11.71 -10.59
N VAL A 137 -6.43 10.66 -10.18
CA VAL A 137 -5.89 9.32 -9.96
C VAL A 137 -6.55 8.32 -10.91
N TRP A 138 -5.96 7.14 -11.04
CA TRP A 138 -6.54 6.06 -11.81
C TRP A 138 -7.12 5.01 -10.88
N GLU A 139 -8.44 4.93 -10.87
CA GLU A 139 -9.18 3.94 -10.08
C GLU A 139 -9.51 2.71 -10.89
N SER A 140 -9.57 1.57 -10.20
CA SER A 140 -10.01 0.30 -10.79
C SER A 140 -10.48 -0.64 -9.67
N HIS A 141 -11.70 -0.44 -9.18
CA HIS A 141 -12.26 -1.26 -8.11
C HIS A 141 -13.77 -1.45 -8.24
N ASN A 142 -14.23 -2.63 -7.79
CA ASN A 142 -15.65 -2.96 -7.64
C ASN A 142 -16.11 -2.83 -6.19
N ASP A 143 -15.19 -2.96 -5.24
CA ASP A 143 -15.49 -2.94 -3.81
C ASP A 143 -14.95 -1.64 -3.20
N GLU A 144 -15.59 -1.16 -2.15
CA GLU A 144 -15.21 0.04 -1.41
C GLU A 144 -15.07 -0.25 0.09
N VAL A 145 -14.33 0.59 0.82
CA VAL A 145 -14.34 0.60 2.27
C VAL A 145 -15.55 1.43 2.71
N HIS A 146 -16.59 0.76 3.17
CA HIS A 146 -17.85 1.39 3.60
C HIS A 146 -17.80 1.89 5.05
N VAL A 147 -17.10 1.17 5.93
CA VAL A 147 -16.90 1.55 7.34
C VAL A 147 -15.42 1.59 7.62
N VAL A 148 -14.93 2.78 7.96
CA VAL A 148 -13.55 3.00 8.37
C VAL A 148 -13.34 2.37 9.76
N PRO A 149 -12.26 1.57 9.97
CA PRO A 149 -11.98 0.97 11.28
C PRO A 149 -11.73 2.03 12.37
N GLU A 150 -11.95 1.65 13.63
CA GLU A 150 -11.59 2.50 14.77
C GLU A 150 -10.09 2.80 14.76
N GLY A 151 -9.72 4.06 14.97
CA GLY A 151 -8.34 4.53 14.94
C GLY A 151 -7.82 4.93 13.56
N PHE A 152 -8.60 4.67 12.50
CA PHE A 152 -8.29 5.10 11.14
C PHE A 152 -9.09 6.35 10.77
N PHE A 153 -8.62 7.08 9.77
CA PHE A 153 -9.30 8.27 9.27
C PHE A 153 -9.16 8.39 7.76
N ILE A 154 -10.14 9.03 7.14
CA ILE A 154 -10.14 9.30 5.69
C ILE A 154 -9.15 10.41 5.41
N THR A 155 -8.25 10.20 4.46
CA THR A 155 -7.25 11.17 4.00
C THR A 155 -7.55 11.74 2.62
N ALA A 156 -8.31 11.00 1.81
CA ALA A 156 -8.77 11.41 0.49
C ALA A 156 -10.09 10.71 0.17
N SER A 157 -10.90 11.29 -0.69
CA SER A 157 -12.14 10.71 -1.21
C SER A 157 -12.41 11.19 -2.63
N SER A 158 -13.12 10.38 -3.41
CA SER A 158 -13.79 10.80 -4.65
C SER A 158 -15.22 11.24 -4.38
N ASP A 159 -15.96 11.62 -5.43
CA ASP A 159 -17.40 11.94 -5.32
C ASP A 159 -18.26 10.72 -4.96
N SER A 160 -17.76 9.51 -5.20
CA SER A 160 -18.50 8.25 -5.04
C SER A 160 -17.87 7.28 -4.03
N CYS A 161 -16.62 7.54 -3.61
CA CYS A 161 -15.90 6.66 -2.68
C CYS A 161 -15.02 7.45 -1.70
#